data_4c935ff915acb86895c94e854bc43512
#
_entry.id   4c935ff915acb86895c94e854bc43512
#
_cell.length_a   1.000
_cell.length_b   1.000
_cell.length_c   1.000
_cell.angle_alpha   90.00
_cell.angle_beta   90.00
_cell.angle_gamma   90.00
#
_symmetry.space_group_name_H-M   'P 1'
#
loop_
_entity.id
_entity.type
_entity.pdbx_description
1 polymer ?
#
loop_
_entity_poly.entity_id
_entity_poly.type
_entity_poly.pdbx_seq_one_letter_code
_entity_poly.pdbx_strand_id
1 'polypeptide(L)'
;MGKPTGFLEYERLLPQKDAVESRKQHYKEFVNPYSDEQLNSQAARCMNCGIPFCHSGCPLGNVIPEFNDAVYDGKWEEAYQILSSTNNFPEFTGRICPAPCESACVLGINKNPVAIEEIEKHIIEIAYKKGYVKPHKSFLKTGKRVAIVGSGPSGLAAAAQLNKAGHEVVVYERDDKVGGLLRYGIPDFKLDKQVIDRRVAIMEESGIIFRTNAEVGNNVPAKELQEYDAVVLTGGSTIPRNLDIPGRELNGVHYAMEFLKQQNKRVGNSTFAEAEIKATGKNVLVIGGGDTGSDCVGTSNRHGAKSVTQFELMPTPPQARTSAMPWPSYPMVLKTTTSHEEGCQRHWSVSTKEFLGDEQGNLRAALVVDLEWETDQHGRPLSFKEVEGSEREIPCELVTLAMGFLHPQHEGLLTQLGVQLDNRGNVQATESAYKTNLDNVFVAGDMRRGQSLVVWAISEGRECARKVDEYLMGSSSLESKEAIFSQAV
;
A
#
# COMPACT_ATOMS: atom_id res chain seq x y z
N MET A 1 5.74 -6.01 -30.42
CA MET A 1 5.30 -4.58 -30.42
C MET A 1 3.82 -4.56 -30.73
N GLY A 2 3.00 -4.06 -29.81
CA GLY A 2 1.58 -3.91 -30.06
C GLY A 2 1.27 -3.21 -31.39
N LYS A 3 0.35 -2.29 -31.44
CA LYS A 3 0.11 -1.56 -32.70
C LYS A 3 1.08 -0.36 -32.80
N PRO A 4 1.96 -0.28 -33.84
CA PRO A 4 2.95 0.80 -33.95
C PRO A 4 2.38 2.22 -33.90
N THR A 5 1.10 2.39 -34.29
CA THR A 5 0.38 3.67 -34.34
C THR A 5 -0.72 3.76 -33.27
N GLY A 6 -0.85 2.76 -32.39
CA GLY A 6 -1.97 2.66 -31.44
C GLY A 6 -2.08 3.88 -30.50
N PHE A 7 -0.96 4.45 -30.05
CA PHE A 7 -0.94 5.66 -29.24
C PHE A 7 -1.42 6.92 -29.97
N LEU A 8 -1.50 6.89 -31.30
CA LEU A 8 -2.08 7.96 -32.13
C LEU A 8 -3.56 7.75 -32.38
N GLU A 9 -4.02 6.50 -32.39
CA GLU A 9 -5.38 6.11 -32.79
C GLU A 9 -6.33 5.99 -31.59
N TYR A 10 -5.82 5.56 -30.44
CA TYR A 10 -6.62 5.32 -29.24
C TYR A 10 -6.32 6.32 -28.15
N GLU A 11 -7.35 6.90 -27.55
CA GLU A 11 -7.23 7.71 -26.34
C GLU A 11 -7.20 6.82 -25.09
N ARG A 12 -6.64 7.37 -23.99
CA ARG A 12 -6.71 6.69 -22.70
C ARG A 12 -8.16 6.61 -22.23
N LEU A 13 -8.62 5.41 -21.98
CA LEU A 13 -9.90 5.16 -21.30
C LEU A 13 -9.63 5.02 -19.79
N LEU A 14 -10.57 5.49 -18.99
CA LEU A 14 -10.66 5.16 -17.58
C LEU A 14 -11.78 4.12 -17.43
N PRO A 15 -11.60 3.12 -16.53
CA PRO A 15 -12.65 2.14 -16.30
C PRO A 15 -13.91 2.84 -15.77
N GLN A 16 -15.07 2.33 -16.16
CA GLN A 16 -16.34 2.83 -15.68
C GLN A 16 -16.49 2.50 -14.19
N LYS A 17 -17.13 3.39 -13.47
CA LYS A 17 -17.43 3.24 -12.04
C LYS A 17 -18.94 3.25 -11.85
N ASP A 18 -19.43 2.53 -10.86
CA ASP A 18 -20.81 2.63 -10.45
C ASP A 18 -21.14 4.06 -10.02
N ALA A 19 -22.42 4.45 -10.16
CA ALA A 19 -22.89 5.74 -9.74
C ALA A 19 -22.62 5.97 -8.24
N VAL A 20 -22.27 7.20 -7.85
CA VAL A 20 -21.91 7.56 -6.46
C VAL A 20 -22.95 7.08 -5.46
N GLU A 21 -24.25 7.29 -5.76
CA GLU A 21 -25.32 6.90 -4.85
C GLU A 21 -25.42 5.37 -4.67
N SER A 22 -25.13 4.60 -5.72
CA SER A 22 -25.11 3.13 -5.65
C SER A 22 -23.92 2.63 -4.82
N ARG A 23 -22.71 3.12 -5.15
CA ARG A 23 -21.48 2.60 -4.53
C ARG A 23 -21.35 2.95 -3.05
N LYS A 24 -22.00 4.00 -2.56
CA LYS A 24 -22.08 4.33 -1.13
C LYS A 24 -22.94 3.35 -0.32
N GLN A 25 -23.79 2.55 -0.96
CA GLN A 25 -24.67 1.61 -0.28
C GLN A 25 -24.05 0.25 0.03
N HIS A 26 -22.81 0.01 -0.40
CA HIS A 26 -22.12 -1.27 -0.21
C HIS A 26 -20.60 -1.10 -0.05
N TYR A 27 -19.94 -2.19 0.36
CA TYR A 27 -18.48 -2.24 0.53
C TYR A 27 -17.78 -3.06 -0.57
N LYS A 28 -18.46 -3.40 -1.68
CA LYS A 28 -17.87 -4.14 -2.81
C LYS A 28 -17.04 -3.19 -3.68
N GLU A 29 -16.07 -3.74 -4.41
CA GLU A 29 -15.42 -3.03 -5.53
C GLU A 29 -16.50 -2.54 -6.51
N PHE A 30 -16.31 -1.34 -7.07
CA PHE A 30 -17.30 -0.66 -7.92
C PHE A 30 -16.70 -0.17 -9.24
N VAL A 31 -15.45 -0.56 -9.51
CA VAL A 31 -14.77 -0.27 -10.78
C VAL A 31 -15.03 -1.43 -11.73
N ASN A 32 -15.74 -1.14 -12.82
CA ASN A 32 -16.10 -2.14 -13.81
C ASN A 32 -14.88 -2.49 -14.69
N PRO A 33 -14.62 -3.77 -14.98
CA PRO A 33 -13.51 -4.17 -15.82
C PRO A 33 -13.69 -3.67 -17.26
N TYR A 34 -12.59 -3.46 -17.97
CA TYR A 34 -12.63 -3.25 -19.41
C TYR A 34 -13.22 -4.46 -20.15
N SER A 35 -13.89 -4.21 -21.27
CA SER A 35 -14.14 -5.27 -22.26
C SER A 35 -12.82 -5.69 -22.91
N ASP A 36 -12.81 -6.87 -23.55
CA ASP A 36 -11.62 -7.36 -24.28
C ASP A 36 -11.15 -6.36 -25.35
N GLU A 37 -12.09 -5.69 -26.04
CA GLU A 37 -11.79 -4.66 -27.04
C GLU A 37 -11.17 -3.40 -26.43
N GLN A 38 -11.73 -2.93 -25.30
CA GLN A 38 -11.18 -1.80 -24.58
C GLN A 38 -9.77 -2.11 -24.09
N LEU A 39 -9.57 -3.27 -23.49
CA LEU A 39 -8.27 -3.70 -22.98
C LEU A 39 -7.23 -3.80 -24.10
N ASN A 40 -7.60 -4.40 -25.23
CA ASN A 40 -6.74 -4.47 -26.41
C ASN A 40 -6.36 -3.07 -26.91
N SER A 41 -7.33 -2.14 -26.99
CA SER A 41 -7.06 -0.75 -27.39
C SER A 41 -6.13 -0.02 -26.41
N GLN A 42 -6.24 -0.27 -25.09
CA GLN A 42 -5.35 0.33 -24.11
C GLN A 42 -3.93 -0.26 -24.17
N ALA A 43 -3.78 -1.56 -24.36
CA ALA A 43 -2.50 -2.21 -24.58
C ALA A 43 -1.81 -1.72 -25.86
N ALA A 44 -2.58 -1.52 -26.95
CA ALA A 44 -2.10 -0.97 -28.22
C ALA A 44 -1.46 0.41 -28.08
N ARG A 45 -1.75 1.17 -27.03
CA ARG A 45 -1.16 2.51 -26.77
C ARG A 45 0.30 2.46 -26.34
N CYS A 46 0.83 1.28 -26.00
CA CYS A 46 2.23 1.16 -25.62
C CYS A 46 3.13 1.35 -26.84
N MET A 47 4.06 2.32 -26.76
CA MET A 47 4.98 2.66 -27.84
C MET A 47 6.17 1.68 -27.95
N ASN A 48 6.31 0.74 -27.04
CA ASN A 48 7.45 -0.16 -26.91
C ASN A 48 8.80 0.62 -27.00
N CYS A 49 9.00 1.53 -26.04
CA CYS A 49 10.16 2.44 -26.04
C CYS A 49 11.47 1.65 -25.89
N GLY A 50 12.50 2.00 -26.69
CA GLY A 50 13.82 1.40 -26.57
C GLY A 50 14.49 1.64 -25.19
N ILE A 51 14.09 2.70 -24.48
CA ILE A 51 14.40 2.92 -23.07
C ILE A 51 13.07 3.10 -22.35
N PRO A 52 12.53 2.03 -21.72
CA PRO A 52 11.22 2.05 -21.10
C PRO A 52 11.29 2.66 -19.70
N PHE A 53 11.16 3.97 -19.58
CA PHE A 53 11.15 4.67 -18.28
C PHE A 53 10.10 4.15 -17.30
N CYS A 54 9.03 3.53 -17.79
CA CYS A 54 8.04 2.85 -16.95
C CYS A 54 8.63 1.70 -16.12
N HIS A 55 9.65 0.97 -16.63
CA HIS A 55 10.39 -0.03 -15.84
C HIS A 55 11.11 0.63 -14.66
N SER A 56 11.86 1.70 -14.92
CA SER A 56 12.60 2.42 -13.86
C SER A 56 11.68 3.13 -12.89
N GLY A 57 10.49 3.55 -13.36
CA GLY A 57 9.44 4.14 -12.53
C GLY A 57 8.74 3.11 -11.63
N CYS A 58 8.80 1.82 -11.97
CA CYS A 58 8.23 0.74 -11.16
C CYS A 58 9.26 0.23 -10.15
N PRO A 59 9.00 0.29 -8.83
CA PRO A 59 9.90 -0.27 -7.83
C PRO A 59 10.19 -1.77 -7.99
N LEU A 60 9.30 -2.52 -8.62
CA LEU A 60 9.48 -3.94 -8.96
C LEU A 60 10.30 -4.15 -10.24
N GLY A 61 10.44 -3.13 -11.09
CA GLY A 61 11.05 -3.26 -12.40
C GLY A 61 10.20 -4.11 -13.36
N ASN A 62 8.87 -3.96 -13.32
CA ASN A 62 7.95 -4.71 -14.18
C ASN A 62 8.30 -4.51 -15.66
N VAL A 63 8.31 -5.63 -16.42
CA VAL A 63 8.63 -5.67 -17.85
C VAL A 63 7.39 -5.27 -18.65
N ILE A 64 7.12 -3.95 -18.65
CA ILE A 64 5.80 -3.37 -19.02
C ILE A 64 5.52 -3.41 -20.53
N PRO A 65 6.44 -3.01 -21.43
CA PRO A 65 6.17 -3.10 -22.86
C PRO A 65 5.84 -4.51 -23.32
N GLU A 66 6.55 -5.51 -22.81
CA GLU A 66 6.43 -6.91 -23.22
C GLU A 66 5.08 -7.49 -22.79
N PHE A 67 4.61 -7.24 -21.58
CA PHE A 67 3.28 -7.72 -21.20
C PHE A 67 2.16 -6.96 -21.91
N ASN A 68 2.33 -5.66 -22.24
CA ASN A 68 1.38 -4.93 -23.07
C ASN A 68 1.29 -5.51 -24.48
N ASP A 69 2.42 -5.91 -25.05
CA ASP A 69 2.50 -6.57 -26.36
C ASP A 69 1.77 -7.90 -26.34
N ALA A 70 2.05 -8.73 -25.33
CA ALA A 70 1.37 -10.01 -25.18
C ALA A 70 -0.16 -9.85 -24.99
N VAL A 71 -0.61 -8.81 -24.25
CA VAL A 71 -2.05 -8.49 -24.11
C VAL A 71 -2.66 -8.09 -25.45
N TYR A 72 -1.99 -7.22 -26.21
CA TYR A 72 -2.45 -6.81 -27.53
C TYR A 72 -2.62 -8.00 -28.48
N ASP A 73 -1.70 -8.96 -28.45
CA ASP A 73 -1.74 -10.19 -29.24
C ASP A 73 -2.71 -11.25 -28.69
N GLY A 74 -3.37 -11.00 -27.56
CA GLY A 74 -4.27 -11.96 -26.90
C GLY A 74 -3.57 -13.15 -26.24
N LYS A 75 -2.24 -13.06 -26.02
CA LYS A 75 -1.39 -14.10 -25.41
C LYS A 75 -1.40 -14.01 -23.88
N TRP A 76 -2.53 -14.32 -23.28
CA TRP A 76 -2.79 -14.09 -21.85
C TRP A 76 -1.86 -14.87 -20.91
N GLU A 77 -1.51 -16.10 -21.24
CA GLU A 77 -0.58 -16.90 -20.43
C GLU A 77 0.82 -16.29 -20.44
N GLU A 78 1.29 -15.87 -21.63
CA GLU A 78 2.58 -15.18 -21.79
C GLU A 78 2.58 -13.85 -21.03
N ALA A 79 1.52 -13.03 -21.16
CA ALA A 79 1.38 -11.79 -20.41
C ALA A 79 1.47 -12.02 -18.90
N TYR A 80 0.80 -13.06 -18.39
CA TYR A 80 0.86 -13.43 -16.97
C TYR A 80 2.26 -13.91 -16.55
N GLN A 81 2.94 -14.73 -17.36
CA GLN A 81 4.30 -15.20 -17.08
C GLN A 81 5.28 -14.02 -17.01
N ILE A 82 5.22 -13.08 -17.96
CA ILE A 82 6.05 -11.88 -17.97
C ILE A 82 5.78 -11.05 -16.69
N LEU A 83 4.53 -10.74 -16.39
CA LEU A 83 4.16 -9.91 -15.24
C LEU A 83 4.56 -10.58 -13.91
N SER A 84 4.29 -11.88 -13.77
CA SER A 84 4.57 -12.62 -12.52
C SER A 84 6.06 -12.87 -12.29
N SER A 85 6.91 -12.72 -13.29
CA SER A 85 8.37 -12.82 -13.12
C SER A 85 8.93 -11.72 -12.20
N THR A 86 8.36 -10.53 -12.24
CA THR A 86 8.78 -9.37 -11.44
C THR A 86 7.82 -9.04 -10.30
N ASN A 87 6.53 -9.38 -10.41
CA ASN A 87 5.50 -9.06 -9.43
C ASN A 87 4.79 -10.31 -8.91
N ASN A 88 4.93 -10.60 -7.62
CA ASN A 88 4.24 -11.74 -6.99
C ASN A 88 2.72 -11.55 -6.88
N PHE A 89 2.24 -10.29 -6.80
CA PHE A 89 0.87 -9.96 -6.44
C PHE A 89 0.26 -8.87 -7.33
N PRO A 90 0.13 -9.11 -8.65
CA PRO A 90 -0.48 -8.13 -9.55
C PRO A 90 -1.93 -7.80 -9.19
N GLU A 91 -2.64 -8.70 -8.52
CA GLU A 91 -3.99 -8.48 -8.03
C GLU A 91 -4.07 -7.41 -6.93
N PHE A 92 -2.99 -7.21 -6.16
CA PHE A 92 -2.91 -6.15 -5.17
C PHE A 92 -2.47 -4.85 -5.84
N THR A 93 -1.34 -4.86 -6.55
CA THR A 93 -0.80 -3.66 -7.19
C THR A 93 -1.74 -3.08 -8.23
N GLY A 94 -2.42 -3.89 -9.02
CA GLY A 94 -3.41 -3.44 -10.00
C GLY A 94 -4.70 -2.85 -9.43
N ARG A 95 -4.83 -2.79 -8.09
CA ARG A 95 -5.98 -2.17 -7.40
C ARG A 95 -5.62 -0.98 -6.54
N ILE A 96 -4.40 -0.99 -5.96
CA ILE A 96 -4.04 -0.05 -4.89
C ILE A 96 -2.66 0.60 -5.06
N CYS A 97 -1.95 0.30 -6.14
CA CYS A 97 -0.70 0.97 -6.44
C CYS A 97 -1.00 2.35 -7.03
N PRO A 98 -0.32 3.43 -6.59
CA PRO A 98 -0.50 4.75 -7.20
C PRO A 98 0.15 4.87 -8.60
N ALA A 99 0.57 3.75 -9.18
CA ALA A 99 1.10 3.59 -10.53
C ALA A 99 2.25 4.55 -10.88
N PRO A 100 3.39 4.55 -10.16
CA PRO A 100 4.53 5.39 -10.51
C PRO A 100 5.09 5.09 -11.91
N CYS A 101 4.88 3.87 -12.42
CA CYS A 101 5.18 3.48 -13.80
C CYS A 101 4.40 4.31 -14.83
N GLU A 102 3.14 4.63 -14.59
CA GLU A 102 2.35 5.50 -15.47
C GLU A 102 2.89 6.93 -15.45
N SER A 103 3.28 7.42 -14.27
CA SER A 103 3.87 8.73 -14.11
C SER A 103 5.20 8.88 -14.85
N ALA A 104 5.95 7.79 -15.03
CA ALA A 104 7.21 7.71 -15.77
C ALA A 104 7.03 7.30 -17.24
N CYS A 105 5.82 6.97 -17.68
CA CYS A 105 5.56 6.58 -19.07
C CYS A 105 5.93 7.72 -20.04
N VAL A 106 6.74 7.39 -21.06
CA VAL A 106 7.20 8.36 -22.08
C VAL A 106 6.02 9.01 -22.82
N LEU A 107 4.96 8.24 -23.09
CA LEU A 107 3.75 8.80 -23.71
C LEU A 107 3.12 9.90 -22.84
N GLY A 108 3.29 9.84 -21.51
CA GLY A 108 2.81 10.83 -20.55
C GLY A 108 3.43 12.23 -20.68
N ILE A 109 4.46 12.40 -21.51
CA ILE A 109 5.08 13.70 -21.79
C ILE A 109 4.16 14.57 -22.66
N ASN A 110 3.52 13.97 -23.68
CA ASN A 110 2.75 14.68 -24.69
C ASN A 110 1.26 14.31 -24.71
N LYS A 111 0.90 13.15 -24.14
CA LYS A 111 -0.46 12.61 -24.08
C LYS A 111 -0.71 11.99 -22.70
N ASN A 112 -1.91 11.45 -22.48
CA ASN A 112 -2.16 10.62 -21.29
C ASN A 112 -1.33 9.32 -21.34
N PRO A 113 -0.69 8.90 -20.24
CA PRO A 113 0.12 7.68 -20.20
C PRO A 113 -0.70 6.42 -20.54
N VAL A 114 -0.03 5.31 -20.79
CA VAL A 114 -0.67 3.98 -20.91
C VAL A 114 -1.34 3.63 -19.58
N ALA A 115 -2.51 2.99 -19.61
CA ALA A 115 -3.24 2.52 -18.42
C ALA A 115 -2.63 1.23 -17.87
N ILE A 116 -1.38 1.32 -17.38
CA ILE A 116 -0.55 0.17 -17.00
C ILE A 116 -1.17 -0.60 -15.85
N GLU A 117 -1.62 0.10 -14.81
CA GLU A 117 -2.22 -0.49 -13.62
C GLU A 117 -3.47 -1.33 -13.96
N GLU A 118 -4.37 -0.79 -14.78
CA GLU A 118 -5.58 -1.51 -15.20
C GLU A 118 -5.26 -2.71 -16.10
N ILE A 119 -4.26 -2.61 -16.96
CA ILE A 119 -3.80 -3.75 -17.79
C ILE A 119 -3.24 -4.84 -16.88
N GLU A 120 -2.39 -4.49 -15.91
CA GLU A 120 -1.83 -5.41 -14.91
C GLU A 120 -2.93 -6.15 -14.13
N LYS A 121 -3.95 -5.42 -13.66
CA LYS A 121 -5.14 -5.98 -13.00
C LYS A 121 -5.87 -6.99 -13.89
N HIS A 122 -6.10 -6.65 -15.16
CA HIS A 122 -6.80 -7.56 -16.08
C HIS A 122 -6.00 -8.81 -16.40
N ILE A 123 -4.67 -8.70 -16.58
CA ILE A 123 -3.80 -9.87 -16.78
C ILE A 123 -4.00 -10.89 -15.66
N ILE A 124 -3.94 -10.45 -14.42
CA ILE A 124 -4.03 -11.37 -13.27
C ILE A 124 -5.45 -11.93 -13.10
N GLU A 125 -6.49 -11.12 -13.29
CA GLU A 125 -7.87 -11.60 -13.20
C GLU A 125 -8.18 -12.66 -14.28
N ILE A 126 -7.70 -12.45 -15.49
CA ILE A 126 -7.80 -13.45 -16.58
C ILE A 126 -6.98 -14.69 -16.24
N ALA A 127 -5.78 -14.53 -15.66
CA ALA A 127 -4.94 -15.66 -15.27
C ALA A 127 -5.62 -16.55 -14.20
N TYR A 128 -6.29 -15.95 -13.19
CA TYR A 128 -7.11 -16.71 -12.27
C TYR A 128 -8.29 -17.40 -12.95
N LYS A 129 -9.03 -16.69 -13.78
CA LYS A 129 -10.20 -17.22 -14.50
C LYS A 129 -9.83 -18.39 -15.40
N LYS A 130 -8.65 -18.35 -16.05
CA LYS A 130 -8.15 -19.40 -16.94
C LYS A 130 -7.32 -20.49 -16.25
N GLY A 131 -7.09 -20.38 -14.92
CA GLY A 131 -6.33 -21.35 -14.13
C GLY A 131 -4.83 -21.35 -14.42
N TYR A 132 -4.26 -20.22 -14.84
CA TYR A 132 -2.80 -20.07 -15.03
C TYR A 132 -2.09 -19.88 -13.70
N VAL A 133 -2.77 -19.25 -12.71
CA VAL A 133 -2.24 -19.11 -11.35
C VAL A 133 -2.32 -20.47 -10.65
N LYS A 134 -1.15 -21.06 -10.37
CA LYS A 134 -1.05 -22.39 -9.76
C LYS A 134 -0.12 -22.36 -8.55
N PRO A 135 -0.32 -23.27 -7.58
CA PRO A 135 0.63 -23.46 -6.50
C PRO A 135 2.02 -23.84 -7.03
N HIS A 136 3.03 -23.19 -6.51
CA HIS A 136 4.42 -23.52 -6.83
C HIS A 136 4.93 -24.56 -5.83
N LYS A 137 5.23 -25.78 -6.33
CA LYS A 137 5.85 -26.82 -5.52
C LYS A 137 7.28 -27.02 -5.99
N SER A 138 8.25 -26.47 -5.24
CA SER A 138 9.66 -26.71 -5.51
C SER A 138 9.98 -28.20 -5.40
N PHE A 139 10.59 -28.76 -6.45
CA PHE A 139 11.07 -30.14 -6.45
C PHE A 139 12.35 -30.34 -5.62
N LEU A 140 13.13 -29.27 -5.48
CA LEU A 140 14.37 -29.26 -4.69
C LEU A 140 14.08 -28.59 -3.36
N LYS A 141 14.14 -29.37 -2.29
CA LYS A 141 14.05 -28.85 -0.92
C LYS A 141 15.46 -28.63 -0.35
N THR A 142 15.69 -27.45 0.18
CA THR A 142 16.99 -27.05 0.74
C THR A 142 17.25 -27.62 2.13
N GLY A 143 16.19 -28.05 2.83
CA GLY A 143 16.26 -28.45 4.23
C GLY A 143 16.40 -27.27 5.20
N LYS A 144 16.37 -26.03 4.70
CA LYS A 144 16.45 -24.82 5.51
C LYS A 144 15.07 -24.31 5.89
N ARG A 145 14.95 -23.82 7.13
CA ARG A 145 13.71 -23.29 7.71
C ARG A 145 13.82 -21.79 7.91
N VAL A 146 12.86 -21.03 7.42
CA VAL A 146 12.84 -19.57 7.54
C VAL A 146 11.55 -19.11 8.23
N ALA A 147 11.69 -18.31 9.29
CA ALA A 147 10.58 -17.60 9.91
C ALA A 147 10.41 -16.21 9.30
N ILE A 148 9.19 -15.83 9.00
CA ILE A 148 8.82 -14.48 8.59
C ILE A 148 7.85 -13.91 9.62
N VAL A 149 8.15 -12.73 10.16
CA VAL A 149 7.31 -12.08 11.16
C VAL A 149 6.60 -10.89 10.53
N GLY A 150 5.29 -11.05 10.32
CA GLY A 150 4.40 -10.12 9.62
C GLY A 150 3.99 -10.61 8.24
N SER A 151 2.69 -10.64 7.97
CA SER A 151 2.07 -11.13 6.74
C SER A 151 1.60 -10.02 5.80
N GLY A 152 2.11 -8.79 5.97
CA GLY A 152 1.87 -7.71 5.02
C GLY A 152 2.52 -7.98 3.64
N PRO A 153 2.38 -7.06 2.66
CA PRO A 153 2.88 -7.27 1.30
C PRO A 153 4.36 -7.69 1.23
N SER A 154 5.21 -7.13 2.08
CA SER A 154 6.63 -7.48 2.15
C SER A 154 6.84 -8.91 2.64
N GLY A 155 6.15 -9.31 3.72
CA GLY A 155 6.25 -10.67 4.26
C GLY A 155 5.71 -11.73 3.31
N LEU A 156 4.58 -11.45 2.65
CA LEU A 156 4.03 -12.34 1.63
C LEU A 156 4.99 -12.50 0.44
N ALA A 157 5.64 -11.41 -0.02
CA ALA A 157 6.59 -11.47 -1.12
C ALA A 157 7.85 -12.26 -0.73
N ALA A 158 8.38 -12.04 0.48
CA ALA A 158 9.50 -12.81 1.00
C ALA A 158 9.14 -14.30 1.12
N ALA A 159 7.94 -14.61 1.64
CA ALA A 159 7.46 -15.98 1.76
C ALA A 159 7.36 -16.70 0.42
N ALA A 160 6.78 -16.03 -0.58
CA ALA A 160 6.64 -16.60 -1.93
C ALA A 160 8.01 -16.90 -2.57
N GLN A 161 8.96 -15.97 -2.47
CA GLN A 161 10.29 -16.12 -3.05
C GLN A 161 11.10 -17.21 -2.33
N LEU A 162 11.12 -17.23 -1.00
CA LEU A 162 11.84 -18.25 -0.24
C LEU A 162 11.26 -19.66 -0.43
N ASN A 163 9.93 -19.77 -0.53
CA ASN A 163 9.30 -21.03 -0.87
C ASN A 163 9.65 -21.47 -2.30
N LYS A 164 9.73 -20.52 -3.26
CA LYS A 164 10.18 -20.76 -4.63
C LYS A 164 11.61 -21.30 -4.66
N ALA A 165 12.50 -20.79 -3.80
CA ALA A 165 13.88 -21.28 -3.63
C ALA A 165 13.96 -22.68 -2.99
N GLY A 166 12.86 -23.19 -2.42
CA GLY A 166 12.78 -24.54 -1.84
C GLY A 166 12.95 -24.60 -0.32
N HIS A 167 12.95 -23.45 0.36
CA HIS A 167 12.97 -23.39 1.82
C HIS A 167 11.61 -23.73 2.43
N GLU A 168 11.62 -24.22 3.67
CA GLU A 168 10.43 -24.32 4.52
C GLU A 168 10.15 -22.95 5.13
N VAL A 169 8.97 -22.41 4.88
CA VAL A 169 8.61 -21.05 5.28
C VAL A 169 7.44 -21.05 6.24
N VAL A 170 7.62 -20.42 7.41
CA VAL A 170 6.57 -20.17 8.40
C VAL A 170 6.39 -18.67 8.58
N VAL A 171 5.18 -18.20 8.37
CA VAL A 171 4.80 -16.79 8.52
C VAL A 171 3.99 -16.61 9.80
N TYR A 172 4.47 -15.77 10.71
CA TYR A 172 3.79 -15.39 11.94
C TYR A 172 2.99 -14.10 11.70
N GLU A 173 1.71 -14.11 12.01
CA GLU A 173 0.81 -12.97 11.91
C GLU A 173 0.09 -12.73 13.24
N ARG A 174 0.19 -11.53 13.77
CA ARG A 174 -0.44 -11.16 15.04
C ARG A 174 -1.97 -11.11 14.99
N ASP A 175 -2.52 -10.72 13.84
CA ASP A 175 -3.96 -10.66 13.62
C ASP A 175 -4.56 -12.05 13.31
N ASP A 176 -5.88 -12.14 13.34
CA ASP A 176 -6.65 -13.37 13.08
C ASP A 176 -6.61 -13.80 11.60
N LYS A 177 -6.23 -12.89 10.69
CA LYS A 177 -6.13 -13.17 9.25
C LYS A 177 -4.87 -12.54 8.64
N VAL A 178 -4.35 -13.22 7.64
CA VAL A 178 -3.18 -12.81 6.85
C VAL A 178 -3.48 -11.58 5.99
N GLY A 179 -2.49 -10.71 5.79
CA GLY A 179 -2.53 -9.62 4.83
C GLY A 179 -2.08 -8.25 5.35
N GLY A 180 -1.91 -8.07 6.66
CA GLY A 180 -1.50 -6.79 7.25
C GLY A 180 -2.43 -5.64 6.83
N LEU A 181 -1.88 -4.52 6.31
CA LEU A 181 -2.68 -3.38 5.85
C LEU A 181 -3.58 -3.69 4.65
N LEU A 182 -3.26 -4.68 3.81
CA LEU A 182 -4.18 -5.12 2.75
C LEU A 182 -5.50 -5.62 3.34
N ARG A 183 -5.42 -6.33 4.48
CA ARG A 183 -6.56 -6.92 5.19
C ARG A 183 -7.29 -5.90 6.04
N TYR A 184 -6.56 -5.16 6.88
CA TYR A 184 -7.13 -4.36 7.96
C TYR A 184 -6.95 -2.85 7.82
N GLY A 185 -6.18 -2.39 6.81
CA GLY A 185 -6.04 -0.97 6.50
C GLY A 185 -6.94 -0.54 5.36
N ILE A 186 -6.81 -1.18 4.22
CA ILE A 186 -7.50 -0.82 2.98
C ILE A 186 -8.96 -1.29 3.03
N PRO A 187 -9.95 -0.44 2.72
CA PRO A 187 -11.35 -0.84 2.69
C PRO A 187 -11.67 -1.84 1.56
N ASP A 188 -12.67 -2.70 1.78
CA ASP A 188 -13.12 -3.71 0.81
C ASP A 188 -13.54 -3.11 -0.54
N PHE A 189 -14.10 -1.90 -0.54
CA PHE A 189 -14.50 -1.22 -1.78
C PHE A 189 -13.32 -0.76 -2.66
N LYS A 190 -12.07 -0.84 -2.16
CA LYS A 190 -10.83 -0.65 -2.94
C LYS A 190 -10.12 -1.97 -3.21
N LEU A 191 -10.18 -2.91 -2.26
CA LEU A 191 -9.56 -4.23 -2.36
C LEU A 191 -10.45 -5.26 -1.63
N ASP A 192 -11.22 -6.01 -2.41
CA ASP A 192 -12.03 -7.11 -1.88
C ASP A 192 -11.14 -8.16 -1.21
N LYS A 193 -11.49 -8.53 0.02
CA LYS A 193 -10.67 -9.45 0.82
C LYS A 193 -10.63 -10.87 0.24
N GLN A 194 -11.58 -11.26 -0.60
CA GLN A 194 -11.53 -12.51 -1.35
C GLN A 194 -10.32 -12.58 -2.29
N VAL A 195 -9.84 -11.42 -2.79
CA VAL A 195 -8.61 -11.34 -3.59
C VAL A 195 -7.38 -11.75 -2.78
N ILE A 196 -7.35 -11.38 -1.48
CA ILE A 196 -6.29 -11.82 -0.57
C ILE A 196 -6.45 -13.30 -0.25
N ASP A 197 -7.68 -13.72 0.07
CA ASP A 197 -7.96 -15.10 0.49
C ASP A 197 -7.58 -16.10 -0.60
N ARG A 198 -7.92 -15.85 -1.88
CA ARG A 198 -7.53 -16.72 -2.99
C ARG A 198 -6.01 -16.80 -3.17
N ARG A 199 -5.27 -15.70 -2.94
CA ARG A 199 -3.80 -15.70 -3.00
C ARG A 199 -3.19 -16.48 -1.85
N VAL A 200 -3.68 -16.27 -0.64
CA VAL A 200 -3.22 -17.01 0.56
C VAL A 200 -3.44 -18.50 0.37
N ALA A 201 -4.59 -18.93 -0.13
CA ALA A 201 -4.86 -20.34 -0.43
C ALA A 201 -3.82 -20.96 -1.39
N ILE A 202 -3.48 -20.25 -2.49
CA ILE A 202 -2.41 -20.69 -3.41
C ILE A 202 -1.06 -20.79 -2.70
N MET A 203 -0.75 -19.88 -1.80
CA MET A 203 0.50 -19.91 -1.02
C MET A 203 0.53 -21.07 -0.02
N GLU A 204 -0.58 -21.37 0.64
CA GLU A 204 -0.72 -22.52 1.53
C GLU A 204 -0.59 -23.85 0.76
N GLU A 205 -1.25 -23.96 -0.40
CA GLU A 205 -1.11 -25.11 -1.30
C GLU A 205 0.33 -25.28 -1.83
N SER A 206 1.09 -24.17 -1.90
CA SER A 206 2.53 -24.18 -2.24
C SER A 206 3.41 -24.68 -1.08
N GLY A 207 2.84 -24.83 0.13
CA GLY A 207 3.53 -25.33 1.32
C GLY A 207 4.02 -24.25 2.28
N ILE A 208 3.59 -23.00 2.14
CA ILE A 208 3.86 -21.95 3.12
C ILE A 208 2.90 -22.14 4.31
N ILE A 209 3.44 -22.06 5.53
CA ILE A 209 2.66 -22.22 6.76
C ILE A 209 2.36 -20.84 7.35
N PHE A 210 1.09 -20.51 7.52
CA PHE A 210 0.67 -19.28 8.19
C PHE A 210 0.21 -19.59 9.62
N ARG A 211 0.77 -18.86 10.61
CA ARG A 211 0.37 -18.89 12.01
C ARG A 211 -0.25 -17.56 12.38
N THR A 212 -1.56 -17.48 12.35
CA THR A 212 -2.34 -16.31 12.76
C THR A 212 -2.55 -16.28 14.27
N ASN A 213 -2.97 -15.13 14.84
CA ASN A 213 -3.05 -14.86 16.28
C ASN A 213 -1.71 -15.17 16.98
N ALA A 214 -0.60 -14.95 16.31
CA ALA A 214 0.75 -15.28 16.75
C ALA A 214 1.61 -14.01 16.74
N GLU A 215 1.54 -13.24 17.83
CA GLU A 215 2.33 -12.03 18.04
C GLU A 215 3.65 -12.40 18.70
N VAL A 216 4.71 -12.48 17.88
CA VAL A 216 6.04 -12.78 18.38
C VAL A 216 6.55 -11.63 19.26
N GLY A 217 7.04 -11.98 20.43
CA GLY A 217 7.43 -11.04 21.47
C GLY A 217 6.30 -10.69 22.46
N ASN A 218 5.09 -11.24 22.24
CA ASN A 218 3.97 -11.14 23.17
C ASN A 218 3.43 -12.53 23.52
N ASN A 219 2.49 -13.10 22.76
CA ASN A 219 1.94 -14.43 23.04
C ASN A 219 2.78 -15.57 22.44
N VAL A 220 3.68 -15.28 21.50
CA VAL A 220 4.72 -16.20 21.02
C VAL A 220 6.09 -15.67 21.49
N PRO A 221 6.86 -16.45 22.29
CA PRO A 221 8.16 -16.01 22.74
C PRO A 221 9.13 -15.76 21.58
N ALA A 222 9.87 -14.65 21.58
CA ALA A 222 10.85 -14.35 20.52
C ALA A 222 11.95 -15.43 20.40
N LYS A 223 12.24 -16.17 21.47
CA LYS A 223 13.19 -17.28 21.45
C LYS A 223 12.80 -18.44 20.50
N GLU A 224 11.51 -18.59 20.15
CA GLU A 224 11.09 -19.58 19.14
C GLU A 224 11.73 -19.34 17.78
N LEU A 225 12.08 -18.10 17.48
CA LEU A 225 12.76 -17.76 16.23
C LEU A 225 14.18 -18.34 16.13
N GLN A 226 14.78 -18.74 17.26
CA GLN A 226 16.11 -19.37 17.27
C GLN A 226 16.12 -20.80 16.67
N GLU A 227 14.93 -21.39 16.47
CA GLU A 227 14.79 -22.71 15.83
C GLU A 227 14.89 -22.65 14.29
N TYR A 228 14.96 -21.44 13.73
CA TYR A 228 15.02 -21.19 12.29
C TYR A 228 16.45 -20.86 11.83
N ASP A 229 16.80 -21.31 10.62
CA ASP A 229 18.10 -20.99 10.00
C ASP A 229 18.22 -19.50 9.67
N ALA A 230 17.09 -18.85 9.35
CA ALA A 230 17.00 -17.40 9.16
C ALA A 230 15.63 -16.84 9.58
N VAL A 231 15.61 -15.56 9.92
CA VAL A 231 14.41 -14.80 10.32
C VAL A 231 14.30 -13.55 9.46
N VAL A 232 13.10 -13.27 8.95
CA VAL A 232 12.81 -12.05 8.19
C VAL A 232 11.76 -11.23 8.93
N LEU A 233 12.12 -10.01 9.32
CA LEU A 233 11.23 -9.07 10.01
C LEU A 233 10.52 -8.20 9.00
N THR A 234 9.18 -8.28 8.95
CA THR A 234 8.32 -7.56 8.00
C THR A 234 7.04 -7.03 8.64
N GLY A 235 7.12 -6.68 9.93
CA GLY A 235 5.97 -6.21 10.74
C GLY A 235 5.43 -4.83 10.38
N GLY A 236 6.02 -4.15 9.40
CA GLY A 236 5.59 -2.84 8.92
C GLY A 236 5.94 -1.68 9.85
N SER A 237 5.48 -0.48 9.50
CA SER A 237 5.52 0.73 10.33
C SER A 237 4.12 0.93 10.92
N THR A 238 3.95 0.73 12.22
CA THR A 238 2.61 0.58 12.83
C THR A 238 2.32 1.57 13.94
N ILE A 239 3.31 2.31 14.43
CA ILE A 239 3.10 3.36 15.42
C ILE A 239 2.57 4.60 14.70
N PRO A 240 1.31 5.00 14.94
CA PRO A 240 0.72 6.15 14.27
C PRO A 240 1.31 7.44 14.80
N ARG A 241 1.37 8.45 13.95
CA ARG A 241 1.67 9.82 14.37
C ARG A 241 0.51 10.35 15.18
N ASN A 242 0.78 10.84 16.39
CA ASN A 242 -0.21 11.43 17.26
C ASN A 242 -0.32 12.95 17.05
N LEU A 243 -1.40 13.54 17.53
CA LEU A 243 -1.61 14.98 17.61
C LEU A 243 -1.76 15.34 19.10
N ASP A 244 -0.67 15.81 19.71
CA ASP A 244 -0.60 16.10 21.14
C ASP A 244 -1.12 17.51 21.42
N ILE A 245 -2.45 17.65 21.46
CA ILE A 245 -3.17 18.90 21.72
C ILE A 245 -4.23 18.67 22.81
N PRO A 246 -4.74 19.71 23.47
CA PRO A 246 -5.82 19.59 24.43
C PRO A 246 -7.05 18.88 23.82
N GLY A 247 -7.69 18.04 24.63
CA GLY A 247 -8.87 17.28 24.22
C GLY A 247 -8.60 16.03 23.37
N ARG A 248 -7.31 15.64 23.20
CA ARG A 248 -6.94 14.42 22.44
C ARG A 248 -7.57 13.15 23.02
N GLU A 249 -7.83 13.15 24.33
CA GLU A 249 -8.41 12.04 25.09
C GLU A 249 -9.94 11.93 25.01
N LEU A 250 -10.62 12.89 24.39
CA LEU A 250 -12.08 12.91 24.28
C LEU A 250 -12.63 11.70 23.51
N ASN A 251 -13.78 11.20 23.95
CA ASN A 251 -14.53 10.18 23.24
C ASN A 251 -14.92 10.68 21.84
N GLY A 252 -14.50 9.97 20.81
CA GLY A 252 -14.72 10.36 19.41
C GLY A 252 -13.45 10.78 18.68
N VAL A 253 -12.29 10.88 19.38
CA VAL A 253 -10.99 11.14 18.73
C VAL A 253 -10.21 9.83 18.61
N HIS A 254 -10.06 9.31 17.41
CA HIS A 254 -9.47 8.00 17.14
C HIS A 254 -8.33 8.07 16.12
N TYR A 255 -7.41 7.11 16.16
CA TYR A 255 -6.53 6.88 15.01
C TYR A 255 -7.31 6.29 13.83
N ALA A 256 -6.93 6.68 12.62
CA ALA A 256 -7.55 6.17 11.40
C ALA A 256 -7.56 4.64 11.32
N MET A 257 -6.47 4.00 11.78
CA MET A 257 -6.36 2.54 11.74
C MET A 257 -7.33 1.82 12.69
N GLU A 258 -7.70 2.43 13.82
CA GLU A 258 -8.72 1.88 14.72
C GLU A 258 -10.08 1.82 14.00
N PHE A 259 -10.44 2.92 13.35
CA PHE A 259 -11.68 3.03 12.58
C PHE A 259 -11.74 2.08 11.39
N LEU A 260 -10.68 2.05 10.57
CA LEU A 260 -10.60 1.22 9.37
C LEU A 260 -10.52 -0.28 9.72
N LYS A 261 -9.72 -0.65 10.72
CA LYS A 261 -9.60 -2.05 11.17
C LYS A 261 -10.94 -2.60 11.66
N GLN A 262 -11.67 -1.82 12.49
CA GLN A 262 -13.00 -2.25 12.94
C GLN A 262 -13.96 -2.41 11.75
N GLN A 263 -13.96 -1.49 10.79
CA GLN A 263 -14.85 -1.59 9.65
C GLN A 263 -14.52 -2.79 8.76
N ASN A 264 -13.24 -3.07 8.51
CA ASN A 264 -12.83 -4.24 7.73
C ASN A 264 -13.19 -5.55 8.46
N LYS A 265 -13.05 -5.61 9.79
CA LYS A 265 -13.52 -6.73 10.60
C LYS A 265 -15.04 -6.90 10.50
N ARG A 266 -15.81 -5.80 10.54
CA ARG A 266 -17.27 -5.81 10.41
C ARG A 266 -17.73 -6.35 9.05
N VAL A 267 -17.11 -5.90 7.96
CA VAL A 267 -17.39 -6.42 6.60
C VAL A 267 -16.99 -7.89 6.49
N GLY A 268 -15.88 -8.30 7.09
CA GLY A 268 -15.40 -9.68 7.13
C GLY A 268 -16.11 -10.59 8.12
N ASN A 269 -17.18 -10.12 8.79
CA ASN A 269 -17.92 -10.83 9.85
C ASN A 269 -17.01 -11.35 11.00
N SER A 270 -15.87 -10.66 11.24
CA SER A 270 -15.01 -10.94 12.39
C SER A 270 -15.47 -10.14 13.62
N THR A 271 -15.28 -10.71 14.81
CA THR A 271 -15.59 -10.04 16.07
C THR A 271 -14.44 -9.13 16.50
N PHE A 272 -14.75 -8.09 17.27
CA PHE A 272 -13.80 -7.24 17.97
C PHE A 272 -14.36 -6.85 19.33
N ALA A 273 -13.48 -6.67 20.31
CA ALA A 273 -13.88 -6.42 21.70
C ALA A 273 -13.99 -4.94 22.05
N GLU A 274 -13.40 -4.06 21.25
CA GLU A 274 -13.35 -2.63 21.46
C GLU A 274 -14.71 -1.97 21.22
N ALA A 275 -14.93 -0.81 21.83
CA ALA A 275 -16.14 0.00 21.62
C ALA A 275 -16.28 0.36 20.11
N GLU A 276 -17.51 0.32 19.61
CA GLU A 276 -17.77 0.57 18.20
C GLU A 276 -17.49 2.03 17.79
N ILE A 277 -16.66 2.20 16.78
CA ILE A 277 -16.43 3.48 16.12
C ILE A 277 -17.33 3.55 14.89
N LYS A 278 -18.31 4.46 14.92
CA LYS A 278 -19.29 4.67 13.83
C LYS A 278 -19.40 6.13 13.46
N ALA A 279 -19.49 6.40 12.16
CA ALA A 279 -19.68 7.74 11.61
C ALA A 279 -21.16 8.07 11.35
N THR A 280 -22.08 7.12 11.54
CA THR A 280 -23.51 7.27 11.22
C THR A 280 -24.12 8.49 11.91
N GLY A 281 -24.67 9.42 11.11
CA GLY A 281 -25.33 10.63 11.59
C GLY A 281 -24.41 11.69 12.19
N LYS A 282 -23.08 11.48 12.19
CA LYS A 282 -22.09 12.39 12.76
C LYS A 282 -21.47 13.31 11.71
N ASN A 283 -21.04 14.47 12.15
CA ASN A 283 -20.08 15.28 11.42
C ASN A 283 -18.69 14.68 11.67
N VAL A 284 -18.00 14.27 10.61
CA VAL A 284 -16.70 13.60 10.69
C VAL A 284 -15.61 14.55 10.22
N LEU A 285 -14.55 14.65 11.03
CA LEU A 285 -13.32 15.35 10.66
C LEU A 285 -12.19 14.34 10.46
N VAL A 286 -11.61 14.33 9.25
CA VAL A 286 -10.44 13.53 8.90
C VAL A 286 -9.21 14.45 8.88
N ILE A 287 -8.21 14.16 9.69
CA ILE A 287 -6.96 14.93 9.75
C ILE A 287 -5.87 14.15 9.02
N GLY A 288 -5.45 14.66 7.86
CA GLY A 288 -4.46 14.08 6.96
C GLY A 288 -5.01 13.84 5.56
N GLY A 289 -4.27 14.29 4.54
CA GLY A 289 -4.66 14.30 3.11
C GLY A 289 -4.21 13.08 2.29
N GLY A 290 -3.56 12.08 2.92
CA GLY A 290 -3.04 10.89 2.24
C GLY A 290 -4.10 9.81 1.95
N ASP A 291 -3.65 8.64 1.45
CA ASP A 291 -4.53 7.53 1.08
C ASP A 291 -5.34 7.00 2.27
N THR A 292 -4.74 6.92 3.46
CA THR A 292 -5.44 6.53 4.70
C THR A 292 -6.57 7.50 5.04
N GLY A 293 -6.34 8.82 4.86
CA GLY A 293 -7.39 9.83 5.04
C GLY A 293 -8.53 9.64 4.02
N SER A 294 -8.19 9.40 2.76
CA SER A 294 -9.18 9.06 1.71
C SER A 294 -10.00 7.82 2.05
N ASP A 295 -9.38 6.81 2.67
CA ASP A 295 -10.07 5.59 3.13
C ASP A 295 -11.04 5.87 4.27
N CYS A 296 -10.66 6.74 5.20
CA CYS A 296 -11.57 7.23 6.25
C CYS A 296 -12.75 8.01 5.68
N VAL A 297 -12.53 8.86 4.66
CA VAL A 297 -13.60 9.60 3.96
C VAL A 297 -14.62 8.63 3.34
N GLY A 298 -14.15 7.70 2.51
CA GLY A 298 -15.02 6.74 1.83
C GLY A 298 -15.77 5.81 2.80
N THR A 299 -15.12 5.41 3.89
CA THR A 299 -15.73 4.60 4.95
C THR A 299 -16.79 5.40 5.71
N SER A 300 -16.53 6.66 6.04
CA SER A 300 -17.49 7.54 6.72
C SER A 300 -18.75 7.80 5.89
N ASN A 301 -18.57 8.01 4.57
CA ASN A 301 -19.69 8.16 3.64
C ASN A 301 -20.59 6.90 3.62
N ARG A 302 -19.99 5.69 3.61
CA ARG A 302 -20.73 4.42 3.66
C ARG A 302 -21.39 4.13 5.00
N HIS A 303 -20.87 4.69 6.09
CA HIS A 303 -21.53 4.67 7.40
C HIS A 303 -22.75 5.61 7.47
N GLY A 304 -22.98 6.46 6.47
CA GLY A 304 -24.03 7.47 6.50
C GLY A 304 -23.68 8.65 7.43
N ALA A 305 -22.47 9.14 7.35
CA ALA A 305 -22.05 10.38 8.02
C ALA A 305 -22.93 11.56 7.57
N LYS A 306 -23.23 12.48 8.48
CA LYS A 306 -23.98 13.71 8.17
C LYS A 306 -23.17 14.65 7.28
N SER A 307 -21.88 14.77 7.57
CA SER A 307 -20.90 15.48 6.77
C SER A 307 -19.52 14.85 6.96
N VAL A 308 -18.65 15.00 5.95
CA VAL A 308 -17.24 14.61 6.05
C VAL A 308 -16.38 15.79 5.63
N THR A 309 -15.49 16.23 6.52
CA THR A 309 -14.51 17.28 6.27
C THR A 309 -13.11 16.71 6.42
N GLN A 310 -12.20 17.04 5.50
CA GLN A 310 -10.81 16.60 5.54
C GLN A 310 -9.88 17.80 5.62
N PHE A 311 -8.96 17.79 6.58
CA PHE A 311 -7.94 18.80 6.75
C PHE A 311 -6.56 18.27 6.42
N GLU A 312 -5.79 19.11 5.73
CA GLU A 312 -4.38 18.88 5.46
C GLU A 312 -3.57 20.08 5.97
N LEU A 313 -2.51 19.78 6.74
CA LEU A 313 -1.60 20.79 7.26
C LEU A 313 -0.86 21.50 6.14
N MET A 314 -0.44 20.75 5.14
CA MET A 314 0.34 21.25 4.00
C MET A 314 -0.51 22.13 3.06
N PRO A 315 0.12 23.01 2.27
CA PRO A 315 -0.59 23.78 1.26
C PRO A 315 -1.19 22.89 0.17
N THR A 316 -2.17 23.42 -0.54
CA THR A 316 -2.80 22.71 -1.68
C THR A 316 -1.74 22.30 -2.70
N PRO A 317 -1.61 21.00 -3.04
CA PRO A 317 -0.71 20.57 -4.08
C PRO A 317 -1.06 21.20 -5.43
N PRO A 318 -0.09 21.42 -6.33
CA PRO A 318 -0.36 21.96 -7.66
C PRO A 318 -1.20 21.00 -8.50
N GLN A 319 -1.94 21.52 -9.48
CA GLN A 319 -2.78 20.73 -10.37
C GLN A 319 -1.98 19.88 -11.37
N ALA A 320 -0.75 20.31 -11.70
CA ALA A 320 0.11 19.67 -12.68
C ALA A 320 1.57 19.67 -12.20
N ARG A 321 2.43 18.94 -12.90
CA ARG A 321 3.88 18.96 -12.68
C ARG A 321 4.43 20.37 -12.71
N THR A 322 5.36 20.66 -11.81
CA THR A 322 6.15 21.90 -11.80
C THR A 322 7.60 21.62 -12.14
N SER A 323 8.41 22.67 -12.31
CA SER A 323 9.86 22.54 -12.51
C SER A 323 10.57 21.83 -11.35
N ALA A 324 10.01 21.85 -10.15
CA ALA A 324 10.52 21.13 -8.98
C ALA A 324 10.24 19.60 -9.02
N MET A 325 9.36 19.16 -9.91
CA MET A 325 8.95 17.76 -10.08
C MET A 325 9.01 17.36 -11.56
N PRO A 326 10.20 17.41 -12.19
CA PRO A 326 10.33 17.10 -13.61
C PRO A 326 10.01 15.64 -13.90
N TRP A 327 9.51 15.34 -15.09
CA TRP A 327 9.43 13.99 -15.60
C TRP A 327 10.85 13.38 -15.65
N PRO A 328 11.06 12.11 -15.33
CA PRO A 328 10.06 11.05 -15.04
C PRO A 328 9.69 10.90 -13.55
N SER A 329 10.11 11.79 -12.67
CA SER A 329 9.85 11.70 -11.23
C SER A 329 8.33 11.59 -10.93
N TYR A 330 7.98 10.88 -9.84
CA TYR A 330 6.59 10.81 -9.41
C TYR A 330 6.09 12.18 -8.94
N PRO A 331 4.98 12.72 -9.50
CA PRO A 331 4.55 14.07 -9.20
C PRO A 331 3.72 14.14 -7.91
N MET A 332 4.03 15.12 -7.07
CA MET A 332 3.24 15.51 -5.92
C MET A 332 2.19 16.53 -6.36
N VAL A 333 1.14 16.06 -7.01
CA VAL A 333 0.02 16.89 -7.51
C VAL A 333 -1.27 16.60 -6.74
N LEU A 334 -2.22 17.53 -6.83
CA LEU A 334 -3.53 17.34 -6.22
C LEU A 334 -4.23 16.12 -6.81
N LYS A 335 -4.54 15.16 -5.94
CA LYS A 335 -5.29 13.96 -6.30
C LYS A 335 -6.70 14.02 -5.71
N THR A 336 -7.68 13.70 -6.54
CA THR A 336 -9.05 13.46 -6.09
C THR A 336 -9.35 11.98 -6.28
N THR A 337 -9.59 11.29 -5.18
CA THR A 337 -9.92 9.86 -5.20
C THR A 337 -11.42 9.65 -5.32
N THR A 338 -11.83 8.42 -5.60
CA THR A 338 -13.25 8.02 -5.63
C THR A 338 -13.97 8.30 -4.31
N SER A 339 -13.27 8.18 -3.17
CA SER A 339 -13.82 8.51 -1.86
C SER A 339 -14.15 10.00 -1.71
N HIS A 340 -13.32 10.88 -2.27
CA HIS A 340 -13.60 12.33 -2.29
C HIS A 340 -14.80 12.67 -3.20
N GLU A 341 -14.93 11.98 -4.35
CA GLU A 341 -16.08 12.13 -5.26
C GLU A 341 -17.41 11.76 -4.58
N GLU A 342 -17.38 10.88 -3.58
CA GLU A 342 -18.55 10.41 -2.81
C GLU A 342 -19.09 11.45 -1.81
N GLY A 343 -18.35 12.52 -1.56
CA GLY A 343 -18.72 13.63 -0.69
C GLY A 343 -17.66 13.91 0.38
N CYS A 344 -16.98 15.05 0.24
CA CYS A 344 -16.02 15.52 1.22
C CYS A 344 -15.68 16.99 0.99
N GLN A 345 -15.69 17.78 2.06
CA GLN A 345 -15.13 19.13 2.04
C GLN A 345 -13.65 19.04 2.38
N ARG A 346 -12.77 19.55 1.52
CA ARG A 346 -11.31 19.46 1.69
C ARG A 346 -10.72 20.83 1.90
N HIS A 347 -9.89 20.96 2.92
CA HIS A 347 -9.18 22.19 3.26
C HIS A 347 -7.70 21.91 3.48
N TRP A 348 -6.87 22.81 3.01
CA TRP A 348 -5.41 22.77 3.13
C TRP A 348 -4.91 23.97 3.91
N SER A 349 -3.69 23.91 4.42
CA SER A 349 -3.10 24.95 5.27
C SER A 349 -3.97 25.22 6.51
N VAL A 350 -4.43 24.15 7.16
CA VAL A 350 -5.24 24.25 8.39
C VAL A 350 -4.59 23.42 9.49
N SER A 351 -4.40 24.02 10.65
CA SER A 351 -3.93 23.36 11.87
C SER A 351 -5.06 23.22 12.88
N THR A 352 -5.10 22.09 13.56
CA THR A 352 -6.00 21.86 14.69
C THR A 352 -5.27 22.20 15.99
N LYS A 353 -5.86 23.08 16.80
CA LYS A 353 -5.27 23.57 18.07
C LYS A 353 -5.79 22.82 19.28
N GLU A 354 -7.07 22.43 19.27
CA GLU A 354 -7.74 21.83 20.41
C GLU A 354 -8.96 21.03 19.94
N PHE A 355 -9.28 19.96 20.64
CA PHE A 355 -10.56 19.27 20.54
C PHE A 355 -11.46 19.68 21.70
N LEU A 356 -12.67 20.12 21.39
CA LEU A 356 -13.62 20.65 22.38
C LEU A 356 -14.64 19.56 22.74
N GLY A 357 -14.77 19.31 24.05
CA GLY A 357 -15.69 18.33 24.60
C GLY A 357 -17.00 18.90 25.08
N ASP A 358 -17.97 18.03 25.36
CA ASP A 358 -19.15 18.30 26.17
C ASP A 358 -18.88 17.95 27.65
N GLU A 359 -19.88 18.18 28.52
CA GLU A 359 -19.78 17.86 29.94
C GLU A 359 -19.61 16.36 30.24
N GLN A 360 -19.90 15.50 29.31
CA GLN A 360 -19.76 14.05 29.40
C GLN A 360 -18.42 13.53 28.83
N GLY A 361 -17.55 14.43 28.33
CA GLY A 361 -16.27 14.10 27.76
C GLY A 361 -16.34 13.56 26.33
N ASN A 362 -17.46 13.82 25.61
CA ASN A 362 -17.56 13.48 24.19
C ASN A 362 -17.12 14.66 23.33
N LEU A 363 -16.52 14.37 22.20
CA LEU A 363 -16.12 15.36 21.20
C LEU A 363 -17.35 16.07 20.62
N ARG A 364 -17.32 17.42 20.57
CA ARG A 364 -18.37 18.25 19.93
C ARG A 364 -17.85 19.12 18.79
N ALA A 365 -16.58 19.53 18.85
CA ALA A 365 -15.96 20.37 17.82
C ALA A 365 -14.43 20.30 17.87
N ALA A 366 -13.78 20.78 16.82
CA ALA A 366 -12.35 21.07 16.79
C ALA A 366 -12.12 22.58 16.61
N LEU A 367 -11.24 23.17 17.40
CA LEU A 367 -10.75 24.54 17.21
C LEU A 367 -9.59 24.49 16.21
N VAL A 368 -9.71 25.23 15.11
CA VAL A 368 -8.74 25.23 14.03
C VAL A 368 -8.30 26.65 13.68
N VAL A 369 -7.14 26.75 13.02
CA VAL A 369 -6.56 28.01 12.54
C VAL A 369 -6.01 27.80 11.13
N ASP A 370 -6.11 28.82 10.29
CA ASP A 370 -5.52 28.82 8.95
C ASP A 370 -4.02 29.12 9.05
N LEU A 371 -3.25 28.58 8.11
CA LEU A 371 -1.80 28.71 8.08
C LEU A 371 -1.35 29.45 6.82
N GLU A 372 -0.41 30.35 6.98
CA GLU A 372 0.35 30.97 5.89
C GLU A 372 1.74 30.33 5.80
N TRP A 373 2.06 29.73 4.65
CA TRP A 373 3.30 29.01 4.41
C TRP A 373 4.36 29.88 3.76
N GLU A 374 5.56 29.86 4.31
CA GLU A 374 6.77 30.34 3.64
C GLU A 374 7.32 29.21 2.76
N THR A 375 7.67 29.53 1.50
CA THR A 375 8.19 28.55 0.55
C THR A 375 9.58 28.95 0.05
N ASP A 376 10.37 27.95 -0.37
CA ASP A 376 11.63 28.19 -1.06
C ASP A 376 11.40 28.68 -2.50
N GLN A 377 12.49 28.98 -3.20
CA GLN A 377 12.48 29.41 -4.61
C GLN A 377 11.86 28.39 -5.59
N HIS A 378 11.65 27.16 -5.14
CA HIS A 378 11.03 26.06 -5.89
C HIS A 378 9.60 25.78 -5.46
N GLY A 379 9.03 26.61 -4.56
CA GLY A 379 7.68 26.43 -4.00
C GLY A 379 7.56 25.30 -2.96
N ARG A 380 8.67 24.85 -2.39
CA ARG A 380 8.64 23.84 -1.33
C ARG A 380 8.35 24.51 0.01
N PRO A 381 7.38 24.02 0.79
CA PRO A 381 7.08 24.55 2.12
C PRO A 381 8.29 24.44 3.06
N LEU A 382 8.64 25.55 3.74
CA LEU A 382 9.73 25.64 4.70
C LEU A 382 9.22 25.77 6.14
N SER A 383 8.36 26.76 6.37
CA SER A 383 7.80 27.09 7.67
C SER A 383 6.40 27.67 7.49
N PHE A 384 5.63 27.73 8.57
CA PHE A 384 4.32 28.36 8.54
C PHE A 384 4.12 29.28 9.74
N LYS A 385 3.15 30.19 9.60
CA LYS A 385 2.61 31.04 10.66
C LYS A 385 1.11 30.85 10.72
N GLU A 386 0.55 30.95 11.93
CA GLU A 386 -0.90 31.01 12.10
C GLU A 386 -1.42 32.37 11.62
N VAL A 387 -2.52 32.36 10.89
CA VAL A 387 -3.19 33.57 10.42
C VAL A 387 -4.00 34.15 11.58
N GLU A 388 -3.62 35.32 12.06
CA GLU A 388 -4.27 35.99 13.17
C GLU A 388 -5.78 36.23 12.90
N GLY A 389 -6.63 35.87 13.85
CA GLY A 389 -8.09 36.06 13.73
C GLY A 389 -8.80 35.01 12.84
N SER A 390 -8.10 33.98 12.33
CA SER A 390 -8.70 32.89 11.54
C SER A 390 -9.21 31.71 12.38
N GLU A 391 -9.04 31.77 13.69
CA GLU A 391 -9.53 30.73 14.60
C GLU A 391 -11.04 30.52 14.48
N ARG A 392 -11.46 29.26 14.38
CA ARG A 392 -12.88 28.89 14.27
C ARG A 392 -13.13 27.47 14.79
N GLU A 393 -14.32 27.28 15.31
CA GLU A 393 -14.82 25.96 15.69
C GLU A 393 -15.41 25.23 14.47
N ILE A 394 -15.01 23.98 14.29
CA ILE A 394 -15.58 23.06 13.29
C ILE A 394 -16.37 21.99 14.05
N PRO A 395 -17.69 21.98 13.96
CA PRO A 395 -18.50 20.95 14.61
C PRO A 395 -18.14 19.55 14.13
N CYS A 396 -17.81 18.64 15.03
CA CYS A 396 -17.53 17.24 14.72
C CYS A 396 -17.73 16.37 15.95
N GLU A 397 -18.29 15.18 15.75
CA GLU A 397 -18.50 14.14 16.77
C GLU A 397 -17.62 12.91 16.56
N LEU A 398 -16.84 12.91 15.47
CA LEU A 398 -15.83 11.89 15.19
C LEU A 398 -14.63 12.53 14.49
N VAL A 399 -13.44 12.29 15.03
CA VAL A 399 -12.16 12.64 14.40
C VAL A 399 -11.40 11.35 14.10
N THR A 400 -10.83 11.26 12.88
CA THR A 400 -9.88 10.22 12.52
C THR A 400 -8.52 10.83 12.18
N LEU A 401 -7.49 10.47 12.97
CA LEU A 401 -6.12 10.94 12.78
C LEU A 401 -5.42 10.05 11.73
N ALA A 402 -5.30 10.56 10.51
CA ALA A 402 -4.74 9.88 9.34
C ALA A 402 -3.40 10.51 8.91
N MET A 403 -2.54 10.84 9.87
CA MET A 403 -1.31 11.61 9.68
C MET A 403 -0.07 10.75 9.37
N GLY A 404 -0.26 9.47 9.02
CA GLY A 404 0.81 8.51 8.74
C GLY A 404 1.41 7.88 9.99
N PHE A 405 2.51 7.15 9.79
CA PHE A 405 3.19 6.38 10.82
C PHE A 405 4.58 6.93 11.10
N LEU A 406 5.11 6.62 12.28
CA LEU A 406 6.46 7.01 12.71
C LEU A 406 7.46 5.89 12.39
N HIS A 407 7.22 4.70 12.97
CA HIS A 407 8.16 3.57 12.93
C HIS A 407 7.43 2.27 13.32
N PRO A 408 8.08 1.09 13.25
CA PRO A 408 7.53 -0.16 13.80
C PRO A 408 7.36 -0.11 15.33
N GLN A 409 6.53 -0.99 15.85
CA GLN A 409 6.43 -1.19 17.30
C GLN A 409 7.76 -1.73 17.83
N HIS A 410 8.36 -1.06 18.81
CA HIS A 410 9.64 -1.45 19.41
C HIS A 410 9.46 -2.48 20.51
N GLU A 411 8.45 -2.27 21.36
CA GLU A 411 8.17 -3.18 22.47
C GLU A 411 7.77 -4.57 21.99
N GLY A 412 8.18 -5.56 22.73
CA GLY A 412 7.98 -6.96 22.36
C GLY A 412 9.11 -7.48 21.50
N LEU A 413 8.85 -7.80 20.24
CA LEU A 413 9.80 -8.49 19.34
C LEU A 413 11.15 -7.79 19.21
N LEU A 414 11.16 -6.50 18.82
CA LEU A 414 12.41 -5.81 18.47
C LEU A 414 13.30 -5.63 19.70
N THR A 415 12.70 -5.28 20.86
CA THR A 415 13.42 -5.17 22.13
C THR A 415 13.96 -6.52 22.61
N GLN A 416 13.16 -7.59 22.47
CA GLN A 416 13.59 -8.94 22.90
C GLN A 416 14.69 -9.51 22.02
N LEU A 417 14.70 -9.21 20.72
CA LEU A 417 15.79 -9.62 19.80
C LEU A 417 17.04 -8.76 19.96
N GLY A 418 16.93 -7.51 20.40
CA GLY A 418 18.06 -6.59 20.50
C GLY A 418 18.54 -6.08 19.14
N VAL A 419 17.65 -5.92 18.16
CA VAL A 419 17.99 -5.31 16.86
C VAL A 419 18.29 -3.83 17.02
N GLN A 420 19.24 -3.32 16.24
CA GLN A 420 19.56 -1.90 16.21
C GLN A 420 18.52 -1.12 15.39
N LEU A 421 18.24 0.09 15.83
CA LEU A 421 17.31 1.02 15.15
C LEU A 421 18.09 2.18 14.54
N ASP A 422 17.57 2.72 13.46
CA ASP A 422 18.06 3.97 12.86
C ASP A 422 17.55 5.20 13.66
N ASN A 423 17.97 6.39 13.24
CA ASN A 423 17.58 7.65 13.89
C ASN A 423 16.08 8.01 13.72
N ARG A 424 15.33 7.27 12.89
CA ARG A 424 13.88 7.39 12.72
C ARG A 424 13.10 6.33 13.46
N GLY A 425 13.79 5.41 14.17
CA GLY A 425 13.21 4.30 14.88
C GLY A 425 12.88 3.08 14.02
N ASN A 426 13.33 3.01 12.77
CA ASN A 426 13.19 1.82 11.93
C ASN A 426 14.31 0.82 12.24
N VAL A 427 14.10 -0.45 11.94
CA VAL A 427 15.15 -1.46 12.10
C VAL A 427 16.29 -1.20 11.12
N GLN A 428 17.49 -1.03 11.66
CA GLN A 428 18.67 -0.69 10.89
C GLN A 428 19.15 -1.91 10.07
N ALA A 429 19.22 -1.72 8.75
CA ALA A 429 19.86 -2.63 7.81
C ALA A 429 20.24 -1.90 6.53
N THR A 430 21.25 -2.40 5.81
CA THR A 430 21.66 -1.83 4.52
C THR A 430 20.70 -2.24 3.41
N GLU A 431 20.55 -1.39 2.39
CA GLU A 431 19.73 -1.71 1.22
C GLU A 431 20.25 -2.92 0.45
N SER A 432 21.57 -3.09 0.40
CA SER A 432 22.20 -4.17 -0.37
C SER A 432 22.13 -5.53 0.30
N ALA A 433 22.04 -5.60 1.64
CA ALA A 433 22.12 -6.84 2.38
C ALA A 433 20.85 -7.20 3.15
N TYR A 434 19.98 -6.23 3.48
CA TYR A 434 18.79 -6.43 4.34
C TYR A 434 19.08 -7.05 5.71
N LYS A 435 20.34 -7.28 6.04
CA LYS A 435 20.81 -7.94 7.27
C LYS A 435 20.89 -6.94 8.42
N THR A 436 20.37 -7.30 9.57
CA THR A 436 20.47 -6.52 10.81
C THR A 436 21.84 -6.68 11.47
N ASN A 437 21.98 -6.19 12.69
CA ASN A 437 23.15 -6.46 13.56
C ASN A 437 23.23 -7.93 14.04
N LEU A 438 22.20 -8.73 13.82
CA LEU A 438 22.17 -10.15 14.19
C LEU A 438 22.46 -11.02 12.95
N ASP A 439 23.19 -12.14 13.17
CA ASP A 439 23.75 -12.91 12.05
C ASP A 439 22.72 -13.54 11.11
N ASN A 440 21.59 -14.02 11.64
CA ASN A 440 20.56 -14.71 10.87
C ASN A 440 19.24 -13.93 10.80
N VAL A 441 19.23 -12.64 11.15
CA VAL A 441 18.03 -11.80 11.17
C VAL A 441 18.11 -10.73 10.09
N PHE A 442 17.10 -10.71 9.23
CA PHE A 442 16.93 -9.79 8.11
C PHE A 442 15.68 -8.95 8.29
N VAL A 443 15.57 -7.82 7.60
CA VAL A 443 14.42 -6.93 7.69
C VAL A 443 14.08 -6.33 6.34
N ALA A 444 12.78 -6.22 6.03
CA ALA A 444 12.32 -5.65 4.77
C ALA A 444 11.00 -4.87 4.93
N GLY A 445 10.69 -4.08 3.92
CA GLY A 445 9.48 -3.26 3.84
C GLY A 445 9.51 -2.08 4.79
N ASP A 446 8.32 -1.63 5.22
CA ASP A 446 8.20 -0.41 6.03
C ASP A 446 8.89 -0.52 7.40
N MET A 447 9.14 -1.72 7.90
CA MET A 447 9.90 -1.90 9.14
C MET A 447 11.35 -1.44 9.02
N ARG A 448 11.92 -1.49 7.81
CA ARG A 448 13.27 -1.02 7.49
C ARG A 448 13.29 0.40 6.93
N ARG A 449 12.44 0.68 5.92
CA ARG A 449 12.51 1.95 5.18
C ARG A 449 11.58 3.04 5.72
N GLY A 450 10.66 2.72 6.62
CA GLY A 450 9.53 3.57 7.00
C GLY A 450 8.35 3.38 6.05
N GLN A 451 7.22 4.02 6.35
CA GLN A 451 6.01 3.89 5.54
C GLN A 451 6.27 4.17 4.06
N SER A 452 5.77 3.31 3.18
CA SER A 452 6.02 3.38 1.74
C SER A 452 4.86 2.81 0.92
N LEU A 453 5.01 2.78 -0.40
CA LEU A 453 4.01 2.20 -1.29
C LEU A 453 4.01 0.68 -1.22
N VAL A 454 2.84 0.06 -1.48
CA VAL A 454 2.70 -1.40 -1.55
C VAL A 454 3.74 -2.05 -2.47
N VAL A 455 4.00 -1.43 -3.60
CA VAL A 455 4.97 -1.90 -4.59
C VAL A 455 6.42 -1.87 -4.07
N TRP A 456 6.77 -0.92 -3.19
CA TRP A 456 8.06 -0.92 -2.48
C TRP A 456 8.15 -2.03 -1.46
N ALA A 457 7.07 -2.27 -0.71
CA ALA A 457 7.03 -3.35 0.27
C ALA A 457 7.23 -4.72 -0.38
N ILE A 458 6.57 -4.97 -1.54
CA ILE A 458 6.75 -6.21 -2.32
C ILE A 458 8.19 -6.30 -2.85
N SER A 459 8.73 -5.23 -3.42
CA SER A 459 10.10 -5.19 -3.94
C SER A 459 11.14 -5.55 -2.87
N GLU A 460 11.04 -4.91 -1.69
CA GLU A 460 11.95 -5.22 -0.59
C GLU A 460 11.81 -6.65 -0.06
N GLY A 461 10.59 -7.17 0.01
CA GLY A 461 10.37 -8.56 0.37
C GLY A 461 11.06 -9.55 -0.58
N ARG A 462 10.99 -9.27 -1.89
CA ARG A 462 11.67 -10.07 -2.94
C ARG A 462 13.19 -10.01 -2.81
N GLU A 463 13.75 -8.80 -2.75
CA GLU A 463 15.20 -8.61 -2.67
C GLU A 463 15.78 -9.16 -1.35
N CYS A 464 15.07 -8.95 -0.24
CA CYS A 464 15.44 -9.55 1.05
C CYS A 464 15.45 -11.08 0.99
N ALA A 465 14.43 -11.70 0.39
CA ALA A 465 14.36 -13.14 0.22
C ALA A 465 15.58 -13.68 -0.55
N ARG A 466 16.00 -12.98 -1.60
CA ARG A 466 17.21 -13.33 -2.35
C ARG A 466 18.45 -13.28 -1.45
N LYS A 467 18.60 -12.25 -0.60
CA LYS A 467 19.73 -12.14 0.32
C LYS A 467 19.72 -13.21 1.42
N VAL A 468 18.54 -13.61 1.86
CA VAL A 468 18.37 -14.73 2.78
C VAL A 468 18.77 -16.05 2.11
N ASP A 469 18.36 -16.30 0.86
CA ASP A 469 18.75 -17.49 0.10
C ASP A 469 20.26 -17.51 -0.16
N GLU A 470 20.88 -16.39 -0.54
CA GLU A 470 22.34 -16.25 -0.65
C GLU A 470 23.06 -16.57 0.68
N TYR A 471 22.51 -16.10 1.80
CA TYR A 471 23.07 -16.40 3.14
C TYR A 471 22.98 -17.88 3.49
N LEU A 472 21.87 -18.54 3.20
CA LEU A 472 21.62 -19.93 3.56
C LEU A 472 22.32 -20.93 2.64
N MET A 473 22.47 -20.60 1.35
CA MET A 473 22.91 -21.51 0.30
C MET A 473 24.26 -21.11 -0.34
N GLY A 474 24.79 -19.93 -0.01
CA GLY A 474 26.02 -19.39 -0.61
C GLY A 474 25.80 -18.69 -1.96
N SER A 475 24.67 -18.95 -2.63
CA SER A 475 24.25 -18.30 -3.87
C SER A 475 22.75 -18.38 -4.01
N SER A 476 22.14 -17.55 -4.88
CA SER A 476 20.71 -17.55 -5.12
C SER A 476 20.39 -17.55 -6.61
N SER A 477 19.41 -18.35 -7.00
CA SER A 477 18.81 -18.33 -8.34
C SER A 477 17.54 -17.47 -8.44
N LEU A 478 17.15 -16.82 -7.34
CA LEU A 478 16.01 -15.90 -7.35
C LEU A 478 16.33 -14.66 -8.18
N GLU A 479 15.34 -14.18 -8.91
CA GLU A 479 15.46 -12.98 -9.74
C GLU A 479 15.82 -11.77 -8.89
N SER A 480 16.70 -10.93 -9.40
CA SER A 480 17.10 -9.66 -8.80
C SER A 480 16.71 -8.52 -9.73
N LYS A 481 16.29 -7.42 -9.16
CA LYS A 481 16.04 -6.18 -9.89
C LYS A 481 17.29 -5.68 -10.63
N GLU A 482 18.47 -5.83 -10.04
CA GLU A 482 19.76 -5.44 -10.65
C GLU A 482 20.08 -6.31 -11.87
N ALA A 483 19.78 -7.62 -11.83
CA ALA A 483 20.02 -8.52 -12.95
C ALA A 483 19.12 -8.23 -14.16
N ILE A 484 17.89 -7.74 -13.92
CA ILE A 484 16.96 -7.35 -14.99
C ILE A 484 17.49 -6.14 -15.75
N PHE A 485 18.08 -5.15 -15.05
CA PHE A 485 18.68 -3.99 -15.68
C PHE A 485 20.01 -4.29 -16.37
N SER A 486 20.79 -5.27 -15.90
CA SER A 486 22.06 -5.66 -16.52
C SER A 486 21.91 -6.49 -17.80
N GLN A 487 20.75 -7.10 -18.04
CA GLN A 487 20.44 -7.83 -19.28
C GLN A 487 19.87 -6.92 -20.39
N ALA A 488 19.54 -5.69 -20.06
CA ALA A 488 18.97 -4.70 -20.97
C ALA A 488 20.02 -3.70 -21.55
N VAL A 489 21.32 -3.95 -21.35
CA VAL A 489 22.43 -3.14 -21.89
C VAL A 489 23.17 -3.89 -22.98
#